data_c8e6a0f0c495d09942aad7f18b8f608d
#
_entry.id   c8e6a0f0c495d09942aad7f18b8f608d
#
_cell.length_a   1.000
_cell.length_b   1.000
_cell.length_c   1.000
_cell.angle_alpha   90.00
_cell.angle_beta   90.00
_cell.angle_gamma   90.00
#
_symmetry.space_group_name_H-M   'P 1'
#
loop_
_entity.id
_entity.type
_entity.pdbx_description
1 polymer ?
#
loop_
_entity_poly.entity_id
_entity_poly.type
_entity_poly.pdbx_seq_one_letter_code
_entity_poly.pdbx_strand_id
1 'polypeptide(L)'
;GLPLYHLHEIFEDVRTLAGYAAGEIQLESLKLLPGTEMRRRAEELGIKYSPLPPYEVLQTHEISVSELQTARQLSRLLDGFYNTPAWQTLTRELILNDEQFLHRFLAYLTKANLIDQPMSLEKRGLILYEFCKQNYPEYQIQAAIAWIEAGMSLKKLPAEKVWTKRQIPPATWNIIYGEYKESLR
;
A
#
# COMPACT_ATOMS: atom_id res chain seq x y z
N GLY A 1 4.04 -14.78 -10.03
CA GLY A 1 3.93 -16.10 -10.54
C GLY A 1 5.22 -16.67 -11.14
N LEU A 2 6.37 -16.43 -10.51
CA LEU A 2 7.62 -17.13 -10.84
C LEU A 2 7.55 -18.58 -10.34
N PRO A 3 8.19 -19.55 -11.01
CA PRO A 3 8.38 -20.90 -10.47
C PRO A 3 9.13 -20.86 -9.14
N LEU A 4 8.82 -21.79 -8.24
CA LEU A 4 9.44 -21.92 -6.92
C LEU A 4 9.27 -20.68 -6.02
N TYR A 5 8.22 -19.86 -6.25
CA TYR A 5 8.01 -18.61 -5.57
C TYR A 5 6.59 -18.51 -5.01
N HIS A 6 6.47 -18.44 -3.68
CA HIS A 6 5.21 -18.49 -2.95
C HIS A 6 4.68 -17.07 -2.63
N LEU A 7 3.42 -16.99 -2.25
CA LEU A 7 2.81 -15.71 -1.90
C LEU A 7 3.51 -15.01 -0.71
N HIS A 8 3.94 -15.75 0.31
CA HIS A 8 4.61 -15.15 1.48
C HIS A 8 5.92 -14.45 1.11
N GLU A 9 6.68 -15.01 0.15
CA GLU A 9 7.93 -14.41 -0.33
C GLU A 9 7.69 -13.06 -1.01
N ILE A 10 6.54 -12.87 -1.67
CA ILE A 10 6.15 -11.56 -2.25
C ILE A 10 6.00 -10.51 -1.15
N PHE A 11 5.40 -10.86 -0.02
CA PHE A 11 5.28 -9.94 1.13
C PHE A 11 6.63 -9.64 1.78
N GLU A 12 7.50 -10.64 1.89
CA GLU A 12 8.86 -10.49 2.42
C GLU A 12 9.72 -9.61 1.52
N ASP A 13 9.62 -9.76 0.21
CA ASP A 13 10.31 -8.91 -0.76
C ASP A 13 9.86 -7.44 -0.65
N VAL A 14 8.56 -7.19 -0.52
CA VAL A 14 8.05 -5.83 -0.29
C VAL A 14 8.63 -5.24 0.98
N ARG A 15 8.68 -6.00 2.08
CA ARG A 15 9.27 -5.56 3.34
C ARG A 15 10.78 -5.28 3.20
N THR A 16 11.49 -6.14 2.50
CA THR A 16 12.93 -5.99 2.23
C THR A 16 13.20 -4.71 1.41
N LEU A 17 12.45 -4.50 0.34
CA LEU A 17 12.57 -3.30 -0.51
C LEU A 17 12.20 -2.02 0.25
N ALA A 18 11.18 -2.07 1.09
CA ALA A 18 10.84 -0.98 2.00
C ALA A 18 11.99 -0.69 2.97
N GLY A 19 12.70 -1.71 3.46
CA GLY A 19 13.90 -1.58 4.29
C GLY A 19 15.02 -0.82 3.59
N TYR A 20 15.21 -1.05 2.30
CA TYR A 20 16.16 -0.30 1.47
C TYR A 20 15.70 1.11 1.09
N ALA A 21 14.55 1.55 1.58
CA ALA A 21 13.95 2.85 1.24
C ALA A 21 13.76 3.03 -0.28
N ALA A 22 13.33 1.97 -0.97
CA ALA A 22 13.00 2.04 -2.39
C ALA A 22 11.98 3.17 -2.63
N GLY A 23 12.24 4.02 -3.61
CA GLY A 23 11.37 5.15 -3.95
C GLY A 23 10.01 4.70 -4.49
N GLU A 24 9.97 3.53 -5.12
CA GLU A 24 8.77 2.90 -5.66
C GLU A 24 8.94 1.37 -5.62
N ILE A 25 7.87 0.64 -5.34
CA ILE A 25 7.84 -0.83 -5.37
C ILE A 25 6.72 -1.25 -6.32
N GLN A 26 7.08 -1.89 -7.41
CA GLN A 26 6.14 -2.40 -8.41
C GLN A 26 6.11 -3.92 -8.42
N LEU A 27 4.92 -4.49 -8.35
CA LEU A 27 4.67 -5.93 -8.49
C LEU A 27 3.96 -6.16 -9.83
N GLU A 28 4.64 -6.83 -10.75
CA GLU A 28 4.12 -7.11 -12.08
C GLU A 28 3.75 -8.59 -12.25
N SER A 29 2.65 -8.84 -12.96
CA SER A 29 2.28 -10.19 -13.36
C SER A 29 3.28 -10.73 -14.38
N LEU A 30 3.82 -11.93 -14.14
CA LEU A 30 4.67 -12.60 -15.09
C LEU A 30 3.89 -12.93 -16.39
N LYS A 31 4.50 -12.65 -17.54
CA LYS A 31 3.93 -12.88 -18.87
C LYS A 31 4.80 -13.89 -19.64
N LEU A 32 4.19 -14.97 -20.09
CA LEU A 32 4.88 -15.99 -20.90
C LEU A 32 4.81 -15.63 -22.38
N LEU A 33 5.72 -14.78 -22.83
CA LEU A 33 5.76 -14.30 -24.21
C LEU A 33 6.11 -15.42 -25.20
N PRO A 34 5.53 -15.44 -26.42
CA PRO A 34 5.90 -16.38 -27.46
C PRO A 34 7.40 -16.37 -27.74
N GLY A 35 7.97 -17.57 -27.95
CA GLY A 35 9.40 -17.73 -28.23
C GLY A 35 10.33 -17.78 -27.01
N THR A 36 9.84 -17.46 -25.80
CA THR A 36 10.69 -17.55 -24.59
C THR A 36 10.89 -18.99 -24.13
N GLU A 37 12.03 -19.25 -23.49
CA GLU A 37 12.36 -20.57 -22.90
C GLU A 37 11.36 -20.97 -21.83
N MET A 38 10.98 -20.02 -20.95
CA MET A 38 10.01 -20.28 -19.89
C MET A 38 8.65 -20.71 -20.45
N ARG A 39 8.21 -20.14 -21.59
CA ARG A 39 6.96 -20.58 -22.25
C ARG A 39 7.08 -22.00 -22.83
N ARG A 40 8.23 -22.37 -23.41
CA ARG A 40 8.47 -23.73 -23.90
C ARG A 40 8.44 -24.77 -22.80
N ARG A 41 8.92 -24.39 -21.62
CA ARG A 41 8.99 -25.24 -20.43
C ARG A 41 7.82 -25.07 -19.46
N ALA A 42 6.76 -24.36 -19.84
CA ALA A 42 5.66 -24.03 -18.94
C ALA A 42 5.01 -25.27 -18.31
N GLU A 43 4.81 -26.33 -19.09
CA GLU A 43 4.26 -27.60 -18.59
C GLU A 43 5.19 -28.27 -17.58
N GLU A 44 6.49 -28.39 -17.89
CA GLU A 44 7.53 -28.91 -16.99
C GLU A 44 7.59 -28.10 -15.67
N LEU A 45 7.45 -26.77 -15.76
CA LEU A 45 7.48 -25.86 -14.62
C LEU A 45 6.13 -25.73 -13.90
N GLY A 46 5.10 -26.47 -14.32
CA GLY A 46 3.77 -26.42 -13.74
C GLY A 46 3.06 -25.08 -13.89
N ILE A 47 3.44 -24.28 -14.89
CA ILE A 47 2.89 -22.95 -15.11
C ILE A 47 1.65 -23.03 -15.99
N LYS A 48 0.51 -22.56 -15.47
CA LYS A 48 -0.68 -22.28 -16.26
C LYS A 48 -0.74 -20.79 -16.59
N TYR A 49 -0.98 -20.48 -17.86
CA TYR A 49 -1.01 -19.09 -18.34
C TYR A 49 -2.11 -18.88 -19.36
N SER A 50 -2.52 -17.62 -19.57
CA SER A 50 -3.49 -17.24 -20.62
C SER A 50 -2.89 -17.50 -21.99
N PRO A 51 -3.58 -18.25 -22.88
CA PRO A 51 -3.13 -18.41 -24.26
C PRO A 51 -3.25 -17.13 -25.10
N LEU A 52 -4.03 -16.16 -24.62
CA LEU A 52 -4.28 -14.87 -25.26
C LEU A 52 -3.40 -13.78 -24.66
N PRO A 53 -3.05 -12.73 -25.43
CA PRO A 53 -2.36 -11.57 -24.87
C PRO A 53 -3.11 -10.99 -23.65
N PRO A 54 -2.40 -10.54 -22.63
CA PRO A 54 -0.95 -10.39 -22.50
C PRO A 54 -0.19 -11.62 -22.02
N TYR A 55 -0.75 -12.83 -22.09
CA TYR A 55 -0.11 -14.12 -21.75
C TYR A 55 0.27 -14.23 -20.27
N GLU A 56 -0.55 -13.70 -19.40
CA GLU A 56 -0.29 -13.71 -17.95
C GLU A 56 -0.30 -15.11 -17.37
N VAL A 57 0.59 -15.33 -16.40
CA VAL A 57 0.56 -16.51 -15.55
C VAL A 57 -0.69 -16.47 -14.66
N LEU A 58 -1.39 -17.60 -14.65
CA LEU A 58 -2.62 -17.78 -13.88
C LEU A 58 -2.42 -18.62 -12.64
N GLN A 59 -1.43 -19.52 -12.67
CA GLN A 59 -1.10 -20.44 -11.58
C GLN A 59 0.28 -21.05 -11.81
N THR A 60 0.99 -21.42 -10.73
CA THR A 60 2.15 -22.31 -10.76
C THR A 60 1.93 -23.48 -9.79
N HIS A 61 2.93 -24.32 -9.56
CA HIS A 61 2.87 -25.33 -8.51
C HIS A 61 2.77 -24.71 -7.12
N GLU A 62 3.44 -23.56 -6.90
CA GLU A 62 3.64 -22.93 -5.61
C GLU A 62 2.59 -21.85 -5.30
N ILE A 63 1.96 -21.29 -6.33
CA ILE A 63 1.01 -20.17 -6.14
C ILE A 63 -0.27 -20.41 -6.94
N SER A 64 -1.39 -20.40 -6.24
CA SER A 64 -2.74 -20.59 -6.81
C SER A 64 -3.27 -19.32 -7.48
N VAL A 65 -4.37 -19.46 -8.23
CA VAL A 65 -5.10 -18.33 -8.84
C VAL A 65 -5.52 -17.28 -7.79
N SER A 66 -6.02 -17.73 -6.63
CA SER A 66 -6.45 -16.85 -5.55
C SER A 66 -5.29 -16.11 -4.91
N GLU A 67 -4.14 -16.75 -4.74
CA GLU A 67 -2.93 -16.12 -4.22
C GLU A 67 -2.35 -15.10 -5.21
N LEU A 68 -2.37 -15.38 -6.51
CA LEU A 68 -2.01 -14.37 -7.53
C LEU A 68 -2.97 -13.18 -7.52
N GLN A 69 -4.25 -13.41 -7.25
CA GLN A 69 -5.20 -12.30 -7.06
C GLN A 69 -4.84 -11.46 -5.83
N THR A 70 -4.46 -12.10 -4.72
CA THR A 70 -3.96 -11.41 -3.53
C THR A 70 -2.70 -10.60 -3.83
N ALA A 71 -1.76 -11.14 -4.59
CA ALA A 71 -0.55 -10.41 -5.01
C ALA A 71 -0.89 -9.18 -5.89
N ARG A 72 -1.89 -9.28 -6.78
CA ARG A 72 -2.39 -8.12 -7.56
C ARG A 72 -3.03 -7.06 -6.67
N GLN A 73 -3.76 -7.48 -5.65
CA GLN A 73 -4.34 -6.55 -4.67
C GLN A 73 -3.25 -5.88 -3.82
N LEU A 74 -2.19 -6.62 -3.45
CA LEU A 74 -1.01 -6.04 -2.80
C LEU A 74 -0.34 -4.98 -3.69
N SER A 75 -0.17 -5.24 -5.00
CA SER A 75 0.32 -4.22 -5.95
C SER A 75 -0.51 -2.93 -5.89
N ARG A 76 -1.84 -3.03 -5.92
CA ARG A 76 -2.74 -1.86 -5.82
C ARG A 76 -2.64 -1.14 -4.49
N LEU A 77 -2.43 -1.88 -3.38
CA LEU A 77 -2.16 -1.28 -2.07
C LEU A 77 -0.87 -0.46 -2.12
N LEU A 78 0.20 -1.02 -2.68
CA LEU A 78 1.48 -0.32 -2.83
C LEU A 78 1.33 0.94 -3.68
N ASP A 79 0.66 0.88 -4.81
CA ASP A 79 0.39 2.04 -5.67
C ASP A 79 -0.41 3.12 -4.94
N GLY A 80 -1.37 2.69 -4.12
CA GLY A 80 -2.24 3.61 -3.38
C GLY A 80 -1.58 4.29 -2.20
N PHE A 81 -0.64 3.64 -1.55
CA PHE A 81 -0.11 4.09 -0.26
C PHE A 81 1.41 4.19 -0.21
N TYR A 82 2.15 3.15 -0.61
CA TYR A 82 3.61 3.20 -0.62
C TYR A 82 4.17 4.06 -1.76
N ASN A 83 3.68 3.86 -2.98
CA ASN A 83 4.13 4.59 -4.18
C ASN A 83 3.51 6.00 -4.28
N THR A 84 2.65 6.38 -3.34
CA THR A 84 2.06 7.72 -3.26
C THR A 84 2.88 8.57 -2.27
N PRO A 85 3.60 9.62 -2.73
CA PRO A 85 4.54 10.39 -1.89
C PRO A 85 3.94 10.90 -0.58
N ALA A 86 2.67 11.30 -0.60
CA ALA A 86 1.96 11.79 0.58
C ALA A 86 1.86 10.75 1.72
N TRP A 87 1.81 9.47 1.40
CA TRP A 87 1.59 8.39 2.37
C TRP A 87 2.80 7.47 2.52
N GLN A 88 3.84 7.64 1.68
CA GLN A 88 4.98 6.75 1.58
C GLN A 88 5.73 6.58 2.90
N THR A 89 6.11 7.67 3.55
CA THR A 89 6.89 7.62 4.80
C THR A 89 6.17 6.84 5.87
N LEU A 90 4.89 7.16 6.12
CA LEU A 90 4.09 6.47 7.13
C LEU A 90 3.87 5.00 6.77
N THR A 91 3.54 4.71 5.51
CA THR A 91 3.32 3.32 5.06
C THR A 91 4.60 2.50 5.20
N ARG A 92 5.75 3.08 4.86
CA ARG A 92 7.05 2.43 5.03
C ARG A 92 7.35 2.13 6.51
N GLU A 93 7.13 3.07 7.40
CA GLU A 93 7.32 2.87 8.84
C GLU A 93 6.45 1.74 9.38
N LEU A 94 5.18 1.70 8.99
CA LEU A 94 4.25 0.65 9.39
C LEU A 94 4.69 -0.74 8.87
N ILE A 95 5.15 -0.83 7.61
CA ILE A 95 5.69 -2.07 7.02
C ILE A 95 6.91 -2.57 7.81
N LEU A 96 7.80 -1.68 8.22
CA LEU A 96 9.04 -2.07 8.92
C LEU A 96 8.80 -2.45 10.38
N ASN A 97 7.86 -1.81 11.05
CA ASN A 97 7.61 -1.99 12.48
C ASN A 97 6.62 -3.14 12.79
N ASP A 98 5.80 -3.56 11.82
CA ASP A 98 4.92 -4.73 11.98
C ASP A 98 4.92 -5.62 10.72
N GLU A 99 5.41 -6.85 10.88
CA GLU A 99 5.41 -7.86 9.80
C GLU A 99 4.02 -8.19 9.27
N GLN A 100 2.99 -8.00 10.08
CA GLN A 100 1.61 -8.28 9.73
C GLN A 100 0.87 -7.07 9.15
N PHE A 101 1.50 -5.89 9.10
CA PHE A 101 0.84 -4.68 8.63
C PHE A 101 0.22 -4.84 7.24
N LEU A 102 0.99 -5.31 6.26
CA LEU A 102 0.50 -5.47 4.89
C LEU A 102 -0.68 -6.44 4.81
N HIS A 103 -0.62 -7.56 5.54
CA HIS A 103 -1.71 -8.53 5.60
C HIS A 103 -2.98 -7.94 6.23
N ARG A 104 -2.84 -7.25 7.36
CA ARG A 104 -3.97 -6.61 8.06
C ARG A 104 -4.58 -5.48 7.24
N PHE A 105 -3.75 -4.65 6.63
CA PHE A 105 -4.23 -3.51 5.84
C PHE A 105 -4.88 -3.97 4.54
N LEU A 106 -4.31 -4.97 3.87
CA LEU A 106 -4.92 -5.58 2.68
C LEU A 106 -6.28 -6.21 3.03
N ALA A 107 -6.36 -6.97 4.13
CA ALA A 107 -7.61 -7.56 4.59
C ALA A 107 -8.66 -6.49 4.93
N TYR A 108 -8.27 -5.41 5.57
CA TYR A 108 -9.14 -4.26 5.86
C TYR A 108 -9.71 -3.64 4.58
N LEU A 109 -8.86 -3.35 3.60
CA LEU A 109 -9.27 -2.76 2.32
C LEU A 109 -10.18 -3.71 1.52
N THR A 110 -9.87 -5.00 1.51
CA THR A 110 -10.66 -6.03 0.82
C THR A 110 -12.04 -6.20 1.47
N LYS A 111 -12.10 -6.30 2.80
CA LYS A 111 -13.36 -6.42 3.56
C LYS A 111 -14.27 -5.21 3.34
N ALA A 112 -13.68 -4.02 3.23
CA ALA A 112 -14.42 -2.78 2.96
C ALA A 112 -14.74 -2.57 1.47
N ASN A 113 -14.36 -3.52 0.58
CA ASN A 113 -14.50 -3.42 -0.87
C ASN A 113 -13.87 -2.15 -1.47
N LEU A 114 -12.70 -1.77 -0.96
CA LEU A 114 -11.98 -0.54 -1.33
C LEU A 114 -10.78 -0.79 -2.24
N ILE A 115 -10.14 -1.98 -2.18
CA ILE A 115 -8.86 -2.24 -2.86
C ILE A 115 -8.96 -2.15 -4.39
N ASP A 116 -10.11 -2.49 -4.96
CA ASP A 116 -10.35 -2.50 -6.39
C ASP A 116 -11.09 -1.23 -6.89
N GLN A 117 -11.27 -0.23 -6.01
CA GLN A 117 -11.99 1.01 -6.34
C GLN A 117 -11.03 2.17 -6.59
N PRO A 118 -11.32 3.04 -7.56
CA PRO A 118 -10.61 4.30 -7.70
C PRO A 118 -10.75 5.15 -6.43
N MET A 119 -9.65 5.64 -5.91
CA MET A 119 -9.65 6.46 -4.69
C MET A 119 -8.88 7.76 -4.91
N SER A 120 -9.50 8.88 -4.49
CA SER A 120 -8.81 10.16 -4.42
C SER A 120 -7.71 10.12 -3.36
N LEU A 121 -6.74 11.04 -3.45
CA LEU A 121 -5.70 11.21 -2.45
C LEU A 121 -6.30 11.43 -1.05
N GLU A 122 -7.32 12.29 -0.95
CA GLU A 122 -8.06 12.56 0.29
C GLU A 122 -8.67 11.28 0.88
N LYS A 123 -9.37 10.48 0.06
CA LYS A 123 -9.98 9.23 0.53
C LYS A 123 -8.94 8.23 1.05
N ARG A 124 -7.80 8.11 0.38
CA ARG A 124 -6.68 7.25 0.83
C ARG A 124 -6.15 7.70 2.20
N GLY A 125 -5.96 9.01 2.38
CA GLY A 125 -5.50 9.56 3.66
C GLY A 125 -6.48 9.31 4.80
N LEU A 126 -7.79 9.47 4.58
CA LEU A 126 -8.83 9.15 5.57
C LEU A 126 -8.81 7.66 5.94
N ILE A 127 -8.70 6.78 4.95
CA ILE A 127 -8.62 5.33 5.17
C ILE A 127 -7.40 4.97 6.01
N LEU A 128 -6.22 5.51 5.66
CA LEU A 128 -4.98 5.24 6.39
C LEU A 128 -5.05 5.78 7.83
N TYR A 129 -5.61 6.98 8.01
CA TYR A 129 -5.83 7.57 9.33
C TYR A 129 -6.75 6.70 10.21
N GLU A 130 -7.92 6.30 9.70
CA GLU A 130 -8.87 5.48 10.43
C GLU A 130 -8.30 4.08 10.73
N PHE A 131 -7.56 3.51 9.80
CA PHE A 131 -6.88 2.24 10.02
C PHE A 131 -5.81 2.34 11.12
N CYS A 132 -4.99 3.40 11.11
CA CYS A 132 -4.03 3.65 12.18
C CYS A 132 -4.73 3.87 13.52
N LYS A 133 -5.78 4.69 13.57
CA LYS A 133 -6.55 4.94 14.79
C LYS A 133 -7.06 3.64 15.44
N GLN A 134 -7.48 2.67 14.63
CA GLN A 134 -8.06 1.41 15.11
C GLN A 134 -7.02 0.35 15.46
N ASN A 135 -5.93 0.26 14.72
CA ASN A 135 -4.99 -0.86 14.78
C ASN A 135 -3.59 -0.46 15.27
N TYR A 136 -3.21 0.81 15.12
CA TYR A 136 -1.90 1.37 15.44
C TYR A 136 -2.06 2.76 16.05
N PRO A 137 -2.71 2.89 17.23
CA PRO A 137 -3.02 4.19 17.83
C PRO A 137 -1.78 5.07 18.07
N GLU A 138 -0.61 4.46 18.26
CA GLU A 138 0.67 5.15 18.36
C GLU A 138 1.07 5.90 17.08
N TYR A 139 0.55 5.48 15.90
CA TYR A 139 0.78 6.13 14.60
C TYR A 139 -0.33 7.12 14.20
N GLN A 140 -1.32 7.32 15.03
CA GLN A 140 -2.44 8.22 14.71
C GLN A 140 -1.96 9.67 14.45
N ILE A 141 -0.99 10.13 15.24
CA ILE A 141 -0.42 11.49 15.09
C ILE A 141 0.35 11.59 13.77
N GLN A 142 1.18 10.59 13.44
CA GLN A 142 1.94 10.55 12.18
C GLN A 142 1.01 10.52 10.96
N ALA A 143 -0.10 9.78 11.06
CA ALA A 143 -1.10 9.73 9.99
C ALA A 143 -1.74 11.10 9.75
N ALA A 144 -1.98 11.86 10.80
CA ALA A 144 -2.51 13.20 10.67
C ALA A 144 -1.45 14.21 10.20
N ILE A 145 -0.20 14.08 10.60
CA ILE A 145 0.89 14.89 10.06
C ILE A 145 0.99 14.66 8.54
N ALA A 146 1.01 13.41 8.10
CA ALA A 146 1.01 13.08 6.67
C ALA A 146 -0.19 13.67 5.92
N TRP A 147 -1.39 13.65 6.53
CA TRP A 147 -2.58 14.30 5.99
C TRP A 147 -2.39 15.81 5.76
N ILE A 148 -1.82 16.52 6.73
CA ILE A 148 -1.58 17.96 6.64
C ILE A 148 -0.50 18.28 5.62
N GLU A 149 0.61 17.53 5.62
CA GLU A 149 1.72 17.70 4.69
C GLU A 149 1.29 17.42 3.24
N ALA A 150 0.28 16.55 3.04
CA ALA A 150 -0.37 16.33 1.76
C ALA A 150 -1.28 17.50 1.31
N GLY A 151 -1.36 18.59 2.09
CA GLY A 151 -2.19 19.76 1.79
C GLY A 151 -3.69 19.55 2.04
N MET A 152 -4.06 18.55 2.84
CA MET A 152 -5.46 18.25 3.14
C MET A 152 -5.99 19.10 4.29
N SER A 153 -7.27 19.48 4.20
CA SER A 153 -7.90 20.32 5.22
C SER A 153 -8.06 19.60 6.56
N LEU A 154 -7.61 20.24 7.65
CA LEU A 154 -7.81 19.76 9.01
C LEU A 154 -9.28 19.58 9.40
N LYS A 155 -10.18 20.39 8.82
CA LYS A 155 -11.63 20.31 9.10
C LYS A 155 -12.25 18.99 8.65
N LYS A 156 -11.59 18.28 7.71
CA LYS A 156 -12.05 17.00 7.18
C LYS A 156 -11.44 15.79 7.89
N LEU A 157 -10.40 16.00 8.71
CA LEU A 157 -9.81 14.93 9.48
C LEU A 157 -10.68 14.63 10.71
N PRO A 158 -11.13 13.39 10.94
CA PRO A 158 -11.95 13.02 12.10
C PRO A 158 -11.12 12.92 13.38
N ALA A 159 -10.25 13.91 13.62
CA ALA A 159 -9.42 13.99 14.82
C ALA A 159 -10.23 14.58 15.96
N GLU A 160 -10.37 13.85 17.06
CA GLU A 160 -10.77 14.46 18.33
C GLU A 160 -9.69 15.49 18.72
N LYS A 161 -10.08 16.58 19.41
CA LYS A 161 -9.25 17.74 19.77
C LYS A 161 -8.02 17.43 20.67
N VAL A 162 -7.35 16.30 20.48
CA VAL A 162 -6.39 15.73 21.44
C VAL A 162 -4.94 16.16 21.18
N TRP A 163 -4.67 16.93 20.11
CA TRP A 163 -3.28 17.19 19.73
C TRP A 163 -2.74 18.46 20.37
N THR A 164 -1.72 18.28 21.15
CA THR A 164 -0.97 19.40 21.71
C THR A 164 0.10 19.86 20.73
N LYS A 165 0.42 21.15 20.72
CA LYS A 165 1.51 21.75 19.94
C LYS A 165 2.85 20.99 20.06
N ARG A 166 3.06 20.28 21.16
CA ARG A 166 4.29 19.50 21.43
C ARG A 166 4.40 18.22 20.61
N GLN A 167 3.28 17.69 20.11
CA GLN A 167 3.19 16.41 19.38
C GLN A 167 3.32 16.59 17.88
N ILE A 168 3.28 17.81 17.37
CA ILE A 168 3.32 18.14 15.95
C ILE A 168 4.65 18.84 15.63
N PRO A 169 5.38 18.44 14.58
CA PRO A 169 6.59 19.12 14.15
C PRO A 169 6.34 20.62 13.92
N PRO A 170 7.31 21.51 14.23
CA PRO A 170 7.12 22.98 14.09
C PRO A 170 6.72 23.42 12.67
N ALA A 171 7.26 22.79 11.63
CA ALA A 171 6.89 23.09 10.23
C ALA A 171 5.41 22.78 9.98
N THR A 172 4.95 21.59 10.37
CA THR A 172 3.55 21.17 10.23
C THR A 172 2.63 22.04 11.06
N TRP A 173 3.05 22.43 12.27
CA TRP A 173 2.29 23.37 13.10
C TRP A 173 2.08 24.73 12.43
N ASN A 174 3.10 25.25 11.72
CA ASN A 174 2.97 26.53 11.02
C ASN A 174 1.95 26.46 9.87
N ILE A 175 1.84 25.32 9.18
CA ILE A 175 0.81 25.07 8.16
C ILE A 175 -0.58 25.09 8.83
N ILE A 176 -0.76 24.32 9.90
CA ILE A 176 -2.02 24.27 10.66
C ILE A 176 -2.43 25.66 11.15
N TYR A 177 -1.50 26.43 11.70
CA TYR A 177 -1.75 27.76 12.21
C TYR A 177 -2.07 28.76 11.10
N GLY A 178 -1.46 28.60 9.91
CA GLY A 178 -1.78 29.39 8.72
C GLY A 178 -3.23 29.17 8.29
N GLU A 179 -3.64 27.91 8.10
CA GLU A 179 -5.03 27.56 7.74
C GLU A 179 -6.04 28.00 8.79
N TYR A 180 -5.73 27.87 10.07
CA TYR A 180 -6.58 28.35 11.16
C TYR A 180 -6.79 29.88 11.11
N LYS A 181 -5.74 30.65 10.82
CA LYS A 181 -5.85 32.11 10.65
C LYS A 181 -6.68 32.48 9.42
N GLU A 182 -6.55 31.79 8.32
CA GLU A 182 -7.35 32.01 7.11
C GLU A 182 -8.83 31.67 7.32
N SER A 183 -9.12 30.67 8.16
CA SER A 183 -10.49 30.25 8.47
C SER A 183 -11.23 31.23 9.42
N LEU A 184 -10.50 32.15 10.06
CA LEU A 184 -11.05 33.19 10.95
C LEU A 184 -11.27 34.52 10.23
N ARG A 185 -10.86 34.67 8.98
CA ARG A 185 -11.12 35.79 8.08
C ARG A 185 -12.33 35.51 7.21
#